data_5a70fa62f3ecc0aa8abd475674076ce5
#
_entry.id   5a70fa62f3ecc0aa8abd475674076ce5
#
_cell.length_a   1.000
_cell.length_b   1.000
_cell.length_c   1.000
_cell.angle_alpha   90.00
_cell.angle_beta   90.00
_cell.angle_gamma   90.00
#
_symmetry.space_group_name_H-M   'P 1'
#
loop_
_entity.id
_entity.type
_entity.pdbx_description
1 polymer ?
#
loop_
_entity_poly.entity_id
_entity_poly.type
_entity_poly.pdbx_seq_one_letter_code
_entity_poly.pdbx_strand_id
1 'polypeptide(L)'
;MAKKKSSPSKDFSKDLANQLKDLFSSISFKLDKDKIKKKSAAGSGFISKFSNSIISMLSEYSVQQEEVVGIDITPNSLKLAQLSKKEEEWTVEKLAFRHLDRIEDVKSSAVKISEEIETAFKSGKFTTTNAAVSLPVSSSIVKVITMPLMTDEEMLKAIEYDSLWENLTQLPDAVEEYSIFHQTIRKDSAQNLMDVLFVASKLSDVNQYIDIVKKAQMNPIVMDVRCFALRNAFETKNMKEMTKAPLAILEMGAHENYLLILKDEVPFVSDIFVSSKDKETLGTDHKDQKSISAIIDRFAMQIKQNLDSYSSRFKSEKVQNLFIVSNSPNVNEITTAFSKKFKDMAVMVLDPFNSMVVPQQIKEKLDAESNNSSYTAVAGLATRKLDIFGYYQKVTGVNNINLLPNREGVRKSQRTKFISGFALVAVIAILIISSSLIGYNYFSKSSENTQDLVDYSQVESQLSELQLKMMKLKNENKNLIEGLKLSETATTNQDTAAKVLVSLAEKAGLNIALATIIF
;
A
#
# COMPACT_ATOMS: atom_id res chain seq x y z
N MET A 1 -21.59 27.46 -25.12
CA MET A 1 -22.00 26.06 -24.88
C MET A 1 -21.08 25.45 -23.83
N ALA A 2 -21.53 25.37 -22.58
CA ALA A 2 -20.73 24.90 -21.46
C ALA A 2 -20.90 23.39 -21.31
N LYS A 3 -19.84 22.60 -21.53
CA LYS A 3 -19.82 21.18 -21.21
C LYS A 3 -19.69 21.02 -19.70
N LYS A 4 -20.72 20.47 -19.05
CA LYS A 4 -20.70 20.01 -17.66
C LYS A 4 -19.64 18.93 -17.50
N LYS A 5 -18.62 19.17 -16.69
CA LYS A 5 -17.71 18.14 -16.18
C LYS A 5 -18.48 17.24 -15.23
N SER A 6 -18.66 15.97 -15.58
CA SER A 6 -19.17 14.93 -14.69
C SER A 6 -18.12 14.63 -13.62
N SER A 7 -18.52 14.65 -12.36
CA SER A 7 -17.63 14.33 -11.23
C SER A 7 -17.31 12.81 -11.20
N PRO A 8 -16.07 12.39 -10.93
CA PRO A 8 -15.64 10.98 -10.92
C PRO A 8 -16.38 10.10 -9.90
N SER A 9 -17.04 10.69 -8.91
CA SER A 9 -17.74 9.97 -7.84
C SER A 9 -19.05 9.29 -8.26
N LYS A 10 -19.66 9.69 -9.38
CA LYS A 10 -20.94 9.10 -9.84
C LYS A 10 -20.79 7.80 -10.61
N ASP A 11 -19.70 7.63 -11.33
CA ASP A 11 -19.46 6.39 -12.10
C ASP A 11 -18.98 5.27 -11.20
N PHE A 12 -18.15 5.58 -10.22
CA PHE A 12 -17.69 4.62 -9.22
C PHE A 12 -18.83 4.04 -8.37
N SER A 13 -19.76 4.88 -7.92
CA SER A 13 -20.91 4.39 -7.13
C SER A 13 -21.84 3.47 -7.93
N LYS A 14 -21.92 3.67 -9.26
CA LYS A 14 -22.68 2.80 -10.16
C LYS A 14 -21.99 1.47 -10.41
N ASP A 15 -20.67 1.49 -10.57
CA ASP A 15 -19.90 0.28 -10.82
C ASP A 15 -19.84 -0.62 -9.58
N LEU A 16 -19.63 -0.04 -8.41
CA LEU A 16 -19.72 -0.73 -7.12
C LEU A 16 -21.15 -1.27 -6.87
N ALA A 17 -22.18 -0.49 -7.19
CA ALA A 17 -23.58 -0.92 -7.05
C ALA A 17 -23.91 -2.08 -8.01
N ASN A 18 -23.38 -2.08 -9.24
CA ASN A 18 -23.54 -3.18 -10.19
C ASN A 18 -22.81 -4.44 -9.74
N GLN A 19 -21.56 -4.32 -9.29
CA GLN A 19 -20.78 -5.44 -8.76
C GLN A 19 -21.42 -6.03 -7.50
N LEU A 20 -21.95 -5.20 -6.59
CA LEU A 20 -22.72 -5.65 -5.43
C LEU A 20 -24.03 -6.32 -5.86
N LYS A 21 -24.74 -5.80 -6.87
CA LYS A 21 -25.97 -6.38 -7.38
C LYS A 21 -25.73 -7.76 -8.01
N ASP A 22 -24.65 -7.93 -8.76
CA ASP A 22 -24.26 -9.23 -9.35
C ASP A 22 -23.83 -10.22 -8.25
N LEU A 23 -23.14 -9.75 -7.22
CA LEU A 23 -22.78 -10.53 -6.04
C LEU A 23 -24.03 -10.98 -5.27
N PHE A 24 -24.99 -10.07 -5.01
CA PHE A 24 -26.26 -10.40 -4.33
C PHE A 24 -27.19 -11.25 -5.17
N SER A 25 -27.23 -11.09 -6.48
CA SER A 25 -28.00 -11.96 -7.38
C SER A 25 -27.48 -13.40 -7.40
N SER A 26 -26.16 -13.57 -7.31
CA SER A 26 -25.54 -14.89 -7.18
C SER A 26 -25.80 -15.57 -5.83
N ILE A 27 -26.07 -14.77 -4.78
CA ILE A 27 -26.42 -15.25 -3.43
C ILE A 27 -27.89 -15.65 -3.33
N SER A 28 -28.81 -14.89 -3.96
CA SER A 28 -30.27 -15.14 -3.85
C SER A 28 -30.71 -16.39 -4.58
N PHE A 29 -29.95 -16.89 -5.56
CA PHE A 29 -30.34 -18.08 -6.35
C PHE A 29 -30.09 -19.44 -5.66
N LYS A 30 -29.56 -19.50 -4.42
CA LYS A 30 -29.22 -20.77 -3.73
C LYS A 30 -29.82 -20.95 -2.33
N LEU A 31 -30.83 -20.20 -1.97
CA LEU A 31 -31.58 -20.43 -0.74
C LEU A 31 -32.82 -21.28 -1.00
N ASP A 32 -32.60 -22.52 -1.40
CA ASP A 32 -33.63 -23.54 -1.41
C ASP A 32 -33.75 -24.16 -0.02
N LYS A 33 -34.88 -23.89 0.65
CA LYS A 33 -35.10 -24.16 2.09
C LYS A 33 -35.11 -25.64 2.48
N ASP A 34 -35.11 -26.57 1.52
CA ASP A 34 -35.30 -28.00 1.80
C ASP A 34 -34.02 -28.84 1.90
N LYS A 35 -32.83 -28.24 1.77
CA LYS A 35 -31.54 -28.98 1.85
C LYS A 35 -30.67 -28.70 3.10
N ILE A 36 -31.20 -28.00 4.09
CA ILE A 36 -30.40 -27.57 5.30
C ILE A 36 -30.17 -28.70 6.31
N LYS A 37 -30.74 -29.90 6.16
CA LYS A 37 -30.65 -30.95 7.18
C LYS A 37 -29.57 -32.03 7.00
N LYS A 38 -28.70 -31.97 6.00
CA LYS A 38 -27.56 -32.92 5.91
C LYS A 38 -26.36 -32.30 5.17
N LYS A 39 -25.50 -31.54 5.86
CA LYS A 39 -24.06 -31.40 5.53
C LYS A 39 -23.37 -30.39 6.45
N SER A 40 -23.00 -30.79 7.63
CA SER A 40 -22.16 -30.00 8.54
C SER A 40 -20.65 -30.00 8.16
N ALA A 41 -20.25 -30.68 7.10
CA ALA A 41 -18.85 -30.75 6.65
C ALA A 41 -18.54 -29.95 5.35
N ALA A 42 -19.56 -29.46 4.60
CA ALA A 42 -19.34 -28.75 3.35
C ALA A 42 -19.44 -27.22 3.46
N GLY A 43 -19.85 -26.70 4.62
CA GLY A 43 -20.05 -25.26 4.84
C GLY A 43 -18.76 -24.45 4.99
N SER A 44 -17.67 -25.06 5.48
CA SER A 44 -16.42 -24.34 5.71
C SER A 44 -15.71 -23.93 4.40
N GLY A 45 -15.83 -24.76 3.35
CA GLY A 45 -15.19 -24.49 2.06
C GLY A 45 -15.88 -23.38 1.24
N PHE A 46 -17.18 -23.16 1.41
CA PHE A 46 -17.90 -22.09 0.71
C PHE A 46 -17.68 -20.74 1.39
N ILE A 47 -17.75 -20.70 2.71
CA ILE A 47 -17.50 -19.48 3.50
C ILE A 47 -16.04 -19.01 3.30
N SER A 48 -15.09 -19.95 3.28
CA SER A 48 -13.67 -19.61 3.04
C SER A 48 -13.42 -19.10 1.61
N LYS A 49 -14.04 -19.71 0.58
CA LYS A 49 -13.94 -19.22 -0.80
C LYS A 49 -14.59 -17.85 -0.99
N PHE A 50 -15.74 -17.62 -0.36
CA PHE A 50 -16.44 -16.35 -0.40
C PHE A 50 -15.65 -15.25 0.35
N SER A 51 -15.14 -15.54 1.54
CA SER A 51 -14.29 -14.63 2.29
C SER A 51 -13.01 -14.29 1.54
N ASN A 52 -12.36 -15.29 0.90
CA ASN A 52 -11.15 -15.06 0.11
C ASN A 52 -11.42 -14.21 -1.15
N SER A 53 -12.59 -14.38 -1.79
CA SER A 53 -12.98 -13.56 -2.93
C SER A 53 -13.23 -12.11 -2.54
N ILE A 54 -13.90 -11.86 -1.41
CA ILE A 54 -14.11 -10.51 -0.87
C ILE A 54 -12.77 -9.88 -0.48
N ILE A 55 -11.90 -10.61 0.22
CA ILE A 55 -10.58 -10.11 0.61
C ILE A 55 -9.74 -9.79 -0.64
N SER A 56 -9.80 -10.60 -1.68
CA SER A 56 -9.11 -10.33 -2.95
C SER A 56 -9.61 -9.04 -3.61
N MET A 57 -10.91 -8.84 -3.69
CA MET A 57 -11.52 -7.63 -4.25
C MET A 57 -11.18 -6.39 -3.42
N LEU A 58 -11.28 -6.48 -2.09
CA LEU A 58 -10.93 -5.37 -1.19
C LEU A 58 -9.44 -5.03 -1.25
N SER A 59 -8.58 -6.04 -1.41
CA SER A 59 -7.14 -5.83 -1.51
C SER A 59 -6.75 -5.15 -2.82
N GLU A 60 -7.34 -5.56 -3.92
CA GLU A 60 -7.16 -4.92 -5.22
C GLU A 60 -7.60 -3.46 -5.17
N TYR A 61 -8.81 -3.23 -4.68
CA TYR A 61 -9.35 -1.88 -4.50
C TYR A 61 -8.47 -1.00 -3.60
N SER A 62 -7.99 -1.54 -2.47
CA SER A 62 -7.16 -0.77 -1.54
C SER A 62 -5.84 -0.32 -2.18
N VAL A 63 -5.20 -1.19 -2.98
CA VAL A 63 -3.94 -0.87 -3.66
C VAL A 63 -4.16 0.13 -4.79
N GLN A 64 -5.26 0.02 -5.54
CA GLN A 64 -5.57 0.96 -6.63
C GLN A 64 -5.84 2.38 -6.11
N GLN A 65 -6.52 2.50 -4.96
CA GLN A 65 -6.86 3.80 -4.36
C GLN A 65 -5.71 4.42 -3.55
N GLU A 66 -4.66 3.65 -3.24
CA GLU A 66 -3.55 4.15 -2.46
C GLU A 66 -2.65 5.04 -3.31
N GLU A 67 -2.55 6.32 -2.98
CA GLU A 67 -1.64 7.27 -3.59
C GLU A 67 -0.40 7.49 -2.73
N VAL A 68 0.74 7.63 -3.38
CA VAL A 68 2.04 7.81 -2.73
C VAL A 68 2.84 8.87 -3.48
N VAL A 69 3.54 9.71 -2.73
CA VAL A 69 4.54 10.64 -3.28
C VAL A 69 5.89 9.95 -3.23
N GLY A 70 6.48 9.70 -4.39
CA GLY A 70 7.88 9.34 -4.49
C GLY A 70 8.76 10.54 -4.16
N ILE A 71 9.80 10.35 -3.35
CA ILE A 71 10.77 11.38 -2.98
C ILE A 71 12.17 10.86 -3.27
N ASP A 72 12.84 11.48 -4.23
CA ASP A 72 14.24 11.20 -4.57
C ASP A 72 15.13 12.32 -4.05
N ILE A 73 16.00 11.97 -3.10
CA ILE A 73 16.92 12.90 -2.44
C ILE A 73 18.34 12.58 -2.92
N THR A 74 18.95 13.55 -3.60
CA THR A 74 20.36 13.49 -3.97
C THR A 74 21.09 14.71 -3.38
N PRO A 75 22.42 14.70 -3.27
CA PRO A 75 23.15 15.84 -2.75
C PRO A 75 22.93 17.17 -3.47
N ASN A 76 22.51 17.14 -4.74
CA ASN A 76 22.33 18.33 -5.56
C ASN A 76 20.89 18.61 -5.94
N SER A 77 19.97 17.67 -5.72
CA SER A 77 18.58 17.81 -6.15
C SER A 77 17.59 17.02 -5.32
N LEU A 78 16.41 17.55 -5.22
CA LEU A 78 15.24 16.92 -4.65
C LEU A 78 14.16 16.83 -5.71
N LYS A 79 13.59 15.64 -5.90
CA LYS A 79 12.50 15.42 -6.85
C LYS A 79 11.33 14.74 -6.14
N LEU A 80 10.13 15.21 -6.42
CA LEU A 80 8.89 14.63 -5.94
C LEU A 80 8.02 14.27 -7.13
N ALA A 81 7.40 13.08 -7.11
CA ALA A 81 6.44 12.66 -8.11
C ALA A 81 5.24 11.98 -7.45
N GLN A 82 4.06 12.17 -8.02
CA GLN A 82 2.85 11.45 -7.67
C GLN A 82 2.26 10.86 -8.94
N LEU A 83 2.07 9.55 -8.94
CA LEU A 83 1.52 8.79 -10.05
C LEU A 83 0.21 8.13 -9.63
N SER A 84 -0.71 8.01 -10.57
CA SER A 84 -1.90 7.17 -10.44
C SER A 84 -1.91 6.08 -11.52
N LYS A 85 -2.45 4.91 -11.19
CA LYS A 85 -2.69 3.85 -12.17
C LYS A 85 -4.18 3.81 -12.47
N LYS A 86 -4.55 4.04 -13.72
CA LYS A 86 -5.94 3.95 -14.21
C LYS A 86 -6.00 2.83 -15.21
N GLU A 87 -6.78 1.80 -14.89
CA GLU A 87 -6.82 0.56 -15.68
C GLU A 87 -5.41 -0.06 -15.78
N GLU A 88 -4.81 -0.08 -16.97
CA GLU A 88 -3.47 -0.61 -17.21
C GLU A 88 -2.40 0.47 -17.38
N GLU A 89 -2.76 1.77 -17.39
CA GLU A 89 -1.86 2.87 -17.71
C GLU A 89 -1.51 3.70 -16.47
N TRP A 90 -0.23 4.03 -16.36
CA TRP A 90 0.26 4.98 -15.37
C TRP A 90 0.13 6.41 -15.86
N THR A 91 -0.34 7.30 -15.00
CA THR A 91 -0.50 8.74 -15.28
C THR A 91 0.33 9.55 -14.30
N VAL A 92 1.05 10.54 -14.80
CA VAL A 92 1.79 11.50 -13.96
C VAL A 92 0.81 12.56 -13.45
N GLU A 93 0.47 12.52 -12.18
CA GLU A 93 -0.47 13.49 -11.59
C GLU A 93 0.24 14.78 -11.17
N LYS A 94 1.43 14.66 -10.52
CA LYS A 94 2.22 15.78 -10.02
C LYS A 94 3.70 15.50 -10.17
N LEU A 95 4.48 16.56 -10.41
CA LEU A 95 5.93 16.54 -10.48
C LEU A 95 6.49 17.83 -9.92
N ALA A 96 7.51 17.73 -9.07
CA ALA A 96 8.25 18.87 -8.54
C ALA A 96 9.75 18.58 -8.53
N PHE A 97 10.54 19.63 -8.77
CA PHE A 97 11.98 19.61 -8.76
C PHE A 97 12.52 20.80 -7.93
N ARG A 98 13.56 20.55 -7.15
CA ARG A 98 14.29 21.58 -6.40
C ARG A 98 15.78 21.33 -6.51
N HIS A 99 16.53 22.36 -6.83
CA HIS A 99 17.98 22.35 -6.65
C HIS A 99 18.30 22.41 -5.15
N LEU A 100 19.22 21.56 -4.73
CA LEU A 100 19.83 21.64 -3.41
C LEU A 100 21.24 22.19 -3.59
N ASP A 101 21.65 23.10 -2.71
CA ASP A 101 23.06 23.40 -2.59
C ASP A 101 23.76 22.11 -2.15
N ARG A 102 24.92 21.82 -2.75
CA ARG A 102 25.66 20.57 -2.53
C ARG A 102 25.64 20.15 -1.06
N ILE A 103 25.02 19.02 -0.80
CA ILE A 103 24.93 18.42 0.54
C ILE A 103 26.06 17.41 0.66
N GLU A 104 27.00 17.65 1.57
CA GLU A 104 28.11 16.72 1.82
C GLU A 104 27.63 15.50 2.62
N ASP A 105 26.77 15.76 3.60
CA ASP A 105 26.17 14.73 4.44
C ASP A 105 24.67 15.00 4.67
N VAL A 106 23.84 14.01 4.37
CA VAL A 106 22.38 14.06 4.53
C VAL A 106 22.01 14.26 6.01
N LYS A 107 22.82 13.73 6.95
CA LYS A 107 22.55 13.81 8.40
C LYS A 107 22.68 15.24 8.91
N SER A 108 23.74 15.93 8.58
CA SER A 108 23.97 17.32 8.99
C SER A 108 22.99 18.29 8.32
N SER A 109 22.44 17.93 7.17
CA SER A 109 21.54 18.75 6.36
C SER A 109 20.06 18.39 6.49
N ALA A 110 19.71 17.51 7.44
CA ALA A 110 18.37 16.95 7.58
C ALA A 110 17.25 18.01 7.70
N VAL A 111 17.50 19.11 8.42
CA VAL A 111 16.54 20.21 8.58
C VAL A 111 16.30 20.90 7.25
N LYS A 112 17.36 21.30 6.55
CA LYS A 112 17.29 21.95 5.24
C LYS A 112 16.56 21.08 4.21
N ILE A 113 16.89 19.80 4.17
CA ILE A 113 16.23 18.85 3.25
C ILE A 113 14.73 18.76 3.55
N SER A 114 14.34 18.68 4.84
CA SER A 114 12.92 18.60 5.22
C SER A 114 12.14 19.86 4.86
N GLU A 115 12.72 21.05 4.99
CA GLU A 115 12.13 22.32 4.58
C GLU A 115 11.95 22.40 3.05
N GLU A 116 12.92 21.91 2.29
CA GLU A 116 12.82 21.85 0.82
C GLU A 116 11.78 20.82 0.35
N ILE A 117 11.64 19.68 1.04
CA ILE A 117 10.55 18.71 0.77
C ILE A 117 9.20 19.38 1.01
N GLU A 118 9.02 20.04 2.16
CA GLU A 118 7.77 20.72 2.50
C GLU A 118 7.42 21.81 1.47
N THR A 119 8.41 22.58 1.05
CA THR A 119 8.25 23.62 0.02
C THR A 119 7.86 23.02 -1.33
N ALA A 120 8.56 21.97 -1.76
CA ALA A 120 8.25 21.25 -3.01
C ALA A 120 6.86 20.62 -2.97
N PHE A 121 6.48 20.01 -1.83
CA PHE A 121 5.18 19.42 -1.62
C PHE A 121 4.05 20.45 -1.76
N LYS A 122 4.16 21.59 -1.08
CA LYS A 122 3.16 22.67 -1.11
C LYS A 122 3.05 23.29 -2.51
N SER A 123 4.19 23.63 -3.11
CA SER A 123 4.24 24.27 -4.43
C SER A 123 3.74 23.34 -5.56
N GLY A 124 4.02 22.04 -5.45
CA GLY A 124 3.56 21.01 -6.39
C GLY A 124 2.09 20.61 -6.23
N LYS A 125 1.41 21.08 -5.16
CA LYS A 125 0.00 20.77 -4.85
C LYS A 125 -0.27 19.26 -4.83
N PHE A 126 0.60 18.51 -4.15
CA PHE A 126 0.43 17.07 -3.97
C PHE A 126 -0.80 16.78 -3.11
N THR A 127 -1.44 15.63 -3.33
CA THR A 127 -2.76 15.30 -2.74
C THR A 127 -2.66 14.36 -1.56
N THR A 128 -1.54 13.65 -1.40
CA THR A 128 -1.32 12.71 -0.30
C THR A 128 -0.03 12.99 0.44
N THR A 129 -0.02 12.78 1.75
CA THR A 129 1.17 12.88 2.59
C THR A 129 1.94 11.56 2.70
N ASN A 130 1.41 10.45 2.17
CA ASN A 130 2.12 9.18 2.16
C ASN A 130 3.34 9.26 1.24
N ALA A 131 4.50 8.90 1.75
CA ALA A 131 5.77 9.04 1.05
C ALA A 131 6.50 7.71 0.87
N ALA A 132 7.08 7.51 -0.31
CA ALA A 132 8.09 6.50 -0.59
C ALA A 132 9.42 7.19 -0.85
N VAL A 133 10.47 6.74 -0.17
CA VAL A 133 11.82 7.27 -0.31
C VAL A 133 12.81 6.13 -0.49
N SER A 134 13.94 6.37 -1.13
CA SER A 134 14.98 5.35 -1.30
C SER A 134 16.28 5.72 -0.60
N LEU A 135 16.95 4.68 -0.09
CA LEU A 135 18.33 4.76 0.35
C LEU A 135 19.28 4.65 -0.86
N PRO A 136 20.47 5.27 -0.79
CA PRO A 136 21.54 5.04 -1.75
C PRO A 136 21.93 3.56 -1.81
N VAL A 137 22.37 3.07 -2.97
CA VAL A 137 22.85 1.69 -3.11
C VAL A 137 24.08 1.46 -2.26
N SER A 138 24.97 2.47 -2.17
CA SER A 138 26.18 2.43 -1.35
C SER A 138 25.91 2.28 0.17
N SER A 139 24.71 2.61 0.65
CA SER A 139 24.27 2.42 2.04
C SER A 139 23.52 1.12 2.26
N SER A 140 23.49 0.23 1.26
CA SER A 140 22.67 -0.97 1.29
C SER A 140 23.45 -2.19 0.83
N ILE A 141 23.11 -3.34 1.39
CA ILE A 141 23.63 -4.65 0.99
C ILE A 141 22.52 -5.33 0.20
N VAL A 142 22.77 -5.62 -1.07
CA VAL A 142 21.84 -6.33 -1.95
C VAL A 142 22.51 -7.60 -2.44
N LYS A 143 21.99 -8.76 -2.05
CA LYS A 143 22.55 -10.07 -2.41
C LYS A 143 21.44 -11.06 -2.75
N VAL A 144 21.72 -11.96 -3.67
CA VAL A 144 20.93 -13.19 -3.85
C VAL A 144 21.69 -14.34 -3.21
N ILE A 145 21.03 -15.00 -2.26
CA ILE A 145 21.61 -16.06 -1.43
C ILE A 145 20.92 -17.36 -1.81
N THR A 146 21.71 -18.35 -2.19
CA THR A 146 21.21 -19.72 -2.41
C THR A 146 21.32 -20.50 -1.11
N MET A 147 20.21 -21.10 -0.68
CA MET A 147 20.10 -21.87 0.57
C MET A 147 19.24 -23.11 0.37
N PRO A 148 19.23 -24.06 1.34
CA PRO A 148 18.33 -25.20 1.29
C PRO A 148 16.86 -24.80 1.19
N LEU A 149 16.07 -25.59 0.46
CA LEU A 149 14.63 -25.36 0.32
C LEU A 149 13.94 -25.48 1.68
N MET A 150 13.19 -24.45 2.05
CA MET A 150 12.43 -24.35 3.30
C MET A 150 11.00 -23.92 3.01
N THR A 151 10.10 -24.29 3.90
CA THR A 151 8.75 -23.70 3.97
C THR A 151 8.82 -22.28 4.56
N ASP A 152 7.78 -21.51 4.39
CA ASP A 152 7.72 -20.15 4.93
C ASP A 152 7.76 -20.16 6.48
N GLU A 153 7.22 -21.22 7.13
CA GLU A 153 7.27 -21.39 8.59
C GLU A 153 8.69 -21.73 9.08
N GLU A 154 9.42 -22.60 8.35
CA GLU A 154 10.82 -22.94 8.64
C GLU A 154 11.72 -21.72 8.46
N MET A 155 11.47 -20.94 7.41
CA MET A 155 12.19 -19.69 7.14
C MET A 155 12.01 -18.69 8.27
N LEU A 156 10.77 -18.47 8.74
CA LEU A 156 10.49 -17.58 9.87
C LEU A 156 11.24 -18.02 11.14
N LYS A 157 11.23 -19.31 11.45
CA LYS A 157 11.97 -19.86 12.60
C LYS A 157 13.48 -19.69 12.45
N ALA A 158 14.01 -19.95 11.25
CA ALA A 158 15.44 -19.80 10.98
C ALA A 158 15.92 -18.35 11.11
N ILE A 159 15.07 -17.39 10.78
CA ILE A 159 15.34 -15.94 10.92
C ILE A 159 15.27 -15.55 12.40
N GLU A 160 14.31 -16.07 13.16
CA GLU A 160 14.10 -15.77 14.58
C GLU A 160 15.30 -16.18 15.46
N TYR A 161 16.08 -17.19 15.02
CA TYR A 161 17.30 -17.65 15.69
C TYR A 161 18.58 -16.90 15.28
N ASP A 162 18.46 -15.71 14.66
CA ASP A 162 19.50 -14.72 14.30
C ASP A 162 20.73 -15.24 13.54
N SER A 163 21.13 -16.48 13.77
CA SER A 163 22.31 -17.08 13.15
C SER A 163 22.22 -17.27 11.63
N LEU A 164 21.01 -17.27 11.05
CA LEU A 164 20.85 -17.52 9.61
C LEU A 164 21.54 -16.43 8.77
N TRP A 165 21.25 -15.18 9.07
CA TRP A 165 21.79 -14.07 8.29
C TRP A 165 23.26 -13.82 8.58
N GLU A 166 23.71 -13.93 9.82
CA GLU A 166 25.12 -13.80 10.20
C GLU A 166 26.00 -14.77 9.42
N ASN A 167 25.60 -16.04 9.36
CA ASN A 167 26.36 -17.07 8.68
C ASN A 167 26.36 -16.93 7.15
N LEU A 168 25.25 -16.45 6.55
CA LEU A 168 25.08 -16.40 5.09
C LEU A 168 25.53 -15.08 4.47
N THR A 169 25.49 -13.96 5.21
CA THR A 169 25.66 -12.63 4.61
C THR A 169 26.98 -11.97 4.95
N GLN A 170 27.65 -12.38 6.04
CA GLN A 170 28.87 -11.75 6.55
C GLN A 170 28.68 -10.23 6.70
N LEU A 171 27.67 -9.85 7.49
CA LEU A 171 27.40 -8.43 7.80
C LEU A 171 28.59 -7.85 8.58
N PRO A 172 28.99 -6.60 8.34
CA PRO A 172 30.08 -5.93 9.06
C PRO A 172 29.79 -5.73 10.55
N ASP A 173 28.54 -5.52 10.92
CA ASP A 173 28.05 -5.25 12.27
C ASP A 173 26.98 -6.27 12.67
N ALA A 174 26.50 -6.21 13.91
CA ALA A 174 25.45 -7.09 14.42
C ALA A 174 24.14 -6.99 13.62
N VAL A 175 23.42 -8.10 13.47
CA VAL A 175 22.19 -8.19 12.64
C VAL A 175 21.13 -7.19 13.10
N GLU A 176 21.04 -6.94 14.41
CA GLU A 176 20.07 -6.02 15.01
C GLU A 176 20.30 -4.54 14.63
N GLU A 177 21.49 -4.20 14.12
CA GLU A 177 21.79 -2.87 13.63
C GLU A 177 21.25 -2.63 12.22
N TYR A 178 20.67 -3.65 11.59
CA TYR A 178 20.15 -3.59 10.22
C TYR A 178 18.64 -3.68 10.15
N SER A 179 18.07 -2.91 9.23
CA SER A 179 16.74 -3.21 8.69
C SER A 179 16.90 -4.18 7.54
N ILE A 180 16.27 -5.34 7.65
CA ILE A 180 16.41 -6.44 6.70
C ILE A 180 15.08 -6.68 5.98
N PHE A 181 15.16 -6.83 4.67
CA PHE A 181 14.11 -7.35 3.81
C PHE A 181 14.63 -8.62 3.13
N HIS A 182 13.80 -9.65 3.10
CA HIS A 182 14.08 -10.88 2.35
C HIS A 182 12.86 -11.32 1.57
N GLN A 183 13.10 -11.97 0.43
CA GLN A 183 12.04 -12.53 -0.41
C GLN A 183 12.57 -13.75 -1.16
N THR A 184 11.86 -14.87 -1.08
CA THR A 184 12.15 -16.03 -1.93
C THR A 184 11.79 -15.67 -3.38
N ILE A 185 12.79 -15.75 -4.28
CA ILE A 185 12.66 -15.40 -5.69
C ILE A 185 12.62 -16.63 -6.60
N ARG A 186 13.22 -17.75 -6.18
CA ARG A 186 13.21 -18.99 -6.93
C ARG A 186 13.23 -20.19 -5.97
N LYS A 187 12.46 -21.23 -6.28
CA LYS A 187 12.49 -22.53 -5.60
C LYS A 187 12.84 -23.62 -6.62
N ASP A 188 13.88 -24.39 -6.34
CA ASP A 188 14.30 -25.54 -7.13
C ASP A 188 14.10 -26.81 -6.31
N SER A 189 12.95 -27.43 -6.48
CA SER A 189 12.61 -28.67 -5.77
C SER A 189 13.47 -29.86 -6.20
N ALA A 190 14.06 -29.85 -7.42
CA ALA A 190 14.89 -30.93 -7.92
C ALA A 190 16.26 -30.95 -7.22
N GLN A 191 16.80 -29.78 -6.92
CA GLN A 191 18.07 -29.62 -6.22
C GLN A 191 17.92 -29.42 -4.71
N ASN A 192 16.68 -29.33 -4.22
CA ASN A 192 16.36 -28.98 -2.83
C ASN A 192 16.97 -27.65 -2.39
N LEU A 193 16.98 -26.65 -3.29
CA LEU A 193 17.54 -25.31 -3.08
C LEU A 193 16.49 -24.22 -3.35
N MET A 194 16.72 -23.06 -2.74
CA MET A 194 15.98 -21.84 -3.05
C MET A 194 16.93 -20.65 -3.10
N ASP A 195 16.58 -19.66 -3.94
CA ASP A 195 17.24 -18.37 -3.98
C ASP A 195 16.41 -17.34 -3.24
N VAL A 196 17.05 -16.62 -2.34
CA VAL A 196 16.44 -15.57 -1.53
C VAL A 196 17.13 -14.26 -1.82
N LEU A 197 16.34 -13.26 -2.24
CA LEU A 197 16.79 -11.88 -2.28
C LEU A 197 16.92 -11.40 -0.83
N PHE A 198 18.11 -10.98 -0.48
CA PHE A 198 18.45 -10.37 0.80
C PHE A 198 18.83 -8.91 0.57
N VAL A 199 18.16 -8.01 1.29
CA VAL A 199 18.43 -6.58 1.25
C VAL A 199 18.53 -6.07 2.68
N ALA A 200 19.63 -5.40 3.01
CA ALA A 200 19.85 -4.86 4.35
C ALA A 200 20.45 -3.45 4.27
N SER A 201 20.05 -2.59 5.20
CA SER A 201 20.64 -1.27 5.40
C SER A 201 20.71 -0.96 6.89
N LYS A 202 21.71 -0.18 7.31
CA LYS A 202 21.84 0.20 8.72
C LYS A 202 20.60 0.95 9.20
N LEU A 203 20.12 0.59 10.39
CA LEU A 203 18.98 1.26 11.01
C LEU A 203 19.22 2.75 11.24
N SER A 204 20.47 3.14 11.48
CA SER A 204 20.86 4.55 11.57
C SER A 204 20.52 5.34 10.31
N ASP A 205 20.85 4.78 9.14
CA ASP A 205 20.61 5.42 7.85
C ASP A 205 19.12 5.44 7.53
N VAL A 206 18.44 4.30 7.72
CA VAL A 206 16.99 4.18 7.54
C VAL A 206 16.24 5.22 8.39
N ASN A 207 16.56 5.30 9.69
CA ASN A 207 15.92 6.23 10.61
C ASN A 207 16.18 7.70 10.24
N GLN A 208 17.36 8.02 9.75
CA GLN A 208 17.69 9.35 9.26
C GLN A 208 16.76 9.83 8.13
N TYR A 209 16.53 8.99 7.10
CA TYR A 209 15.61 9.32 6.03
C TYR A 209 14.16 9.37 6.50
N ILE A 210 13.76 8.48 7.42
CA ILE A 210 12.45 8.52 8.08
C ILE A 210 12.24 9.86 8.79
N ASP A 211 13.23 10.34 9.54
CA ASP A 211 13.14 11.58 10.30
C ASP A 211 13.07 12.81 9.39
N ILE A 212 13.80 12.83 8.28
CA ILE A 212 13.71 13.89 7.27
C ILE A 212 12.28 13.98 6.73
N VAL A 213 11.70 12.86 6.32
CA VAL A 213 10.35 12.80 5.75
C VAL A 213 9.29 13.21 6.78
N LYS A 214 9.43 12.74 8.03
CA LYS A 214 8.53 13.13 9.13
C LYS A 214 8.61 14.60 9.49
N LYS A 215 9.81 15.19 9.52
CA LYS A 215 10.01 16.64 9.75
C LYS A 215 9.36 17.48 8.65
N ALA A 216 9.31 16.96 7.42
CA ALA A 216 8.56 17.57 6.31
C ALA A 216 7.04 17.36 6.38
N GLN A 217 6.50 16.93 7.52
CA GLN A 217 5.07 16.65 7.76
C GLN A 217 4.49 15.58 6.83
N MET A 218 5.34 14.67 6.34
CA MET A 218 4.93 13.55 5.51
C MET A 218 5.01 12.22 6.28
N ASN A 219 4.30 11.22 5.80
CA ASN A 219 4.20 9.89 6.38
C ASN A 219 5.04 8.90 5.57
N PRO A 220 6.23 8.48 5.99
CA PRO A 220 7.02 7.49 5.27
C PRO A 220 6.35 6.12 5.37
N ILE A 221 5.85 5.60 4.26
CA ILE A 221 5.20 4.28 4.19
C ILE A 221 6.06 3.23 3.48
N VAL A 222 7.01 3.67 2.65
CA VAL A 222 7.96 2.80 1.97
C VAL A 222 9.37 3.39 2.07
N MET A 223 10.31 2.53 2.49
CA MET A 223 11.75 2.76 2.39
C MET A 223 12.32 1.74 1.40
N ASP A 224 12.68 2.20 0.22
CA ASP A 224 13.24 1.37 -0.85
C ASP A 224 14.77 1.50 -0.91
N VAL A 225 15.43 0.73 -1.78
CA VAL A 225 16.79 0.99 -2.22
C VAL A 225 16.77 1.49 -3.66
N ARG A 226 17.58 2.47 -3.96
CA ARG A 226 17.56 3.21 -5.22
C ARG A 226 17.56 2.31 -6.48
N CYS A 227 18.32 1.23 -6.49
CA CYS A 227 18.34 0.30 -7.61
C CYS A 227 16.98 -0.36 -7.88
N PHE A 228 16.18 -0.61 -6.84
CA PHE A 228 14.84 -1.16 -7.01
C PHE A 228 13.83 -0.08 -7.42
N ALA A 229 14.05 1.17 -7.05
CA ALA A 229 13.26 2.27 -7.60
C ALA A 229 13.46 2.37 -9.12
N LEU A 230 14.69 2.25 -9.62
CA LEU A 230 14.95 2.21 -11.07
C LEU A 230 14.28 0.99 -11.74
N ARG A 231 14.38 -0.19 -11.10
CA ARG A 231 13.68 -1.39 -11.55
C ARG A 231 12.18 -1.16 -11.65
N ASN A 232 11.57 -0.60 -10.61
CA ASN A 232 10.12 -0.35 -10.57
C ASN A 232 9.67 0.60 -11.69
N ALA A 233 10.44 1.65 -11.96
CA ALA A 233 10.17 2.55 -13.09
C ALA A 233 10.24 1.82 -14.44
N PHE A 234 11.19 0.91 -14.61
CA PHE A 234 11.31 0.10 -15.80
C PHE A 234 10.15 -0.89 -15.94
N GLU A 235 9.75 -1.56 -14.86
CA GLU A 235 8.68 -2.55 -14.82
C GLU A 235 7.30 -1.95 -15.17
N THR A 236 7.07 -0.67 -14.94
CA THR A 236 5.82 0.00 -15.34
C THR A 236 5.56 -0.08 -16.84
N LYS A 237 6.63 -0.20 -17.61
CA LYS A 237 6.59 -0.22 -19.09
C LYS A 237 6.57 -1.63 -19.69
N ASN A 238 7.37 -2.55 -19.16
CA ASN A 238 7.87 -3.68 -19.96
C ASN A 238 7.78 -5.04 -19.27
N MET A 239 6.84 -5.25 -18.36
CA MET A 239 6.73 -6.54 -17.64
C MET A 239 6.77 -7.78 -18.53
N LYS A 240 6.17 -7.70 -19.74
CA LYS A 240 6.13 -8.85 -20.67
C LYS A 240 7.46 -9.07 -21.43
N GLU A 241 8.31 -8.06 -21.52
CA GLU A 241 9.59 -8.15 -22.24
C GLU A 241 10.74 -8.58 -21.32
N MET A 242 10.64 -8.33 -20.01
CA MET A 242 11.65 -8.69 -19.02
C MET A 242 11.90 -10.19 -18.89
N THR A 243 10.93 -11.02 -19.27
CA THR A 243 11.01 -12.48 -19.10
C THR A 243 11.79 -13.19 -20.20
N LYS A 244 12.18 -12.50 -21.27
CA LYS A 244 12.79 -13.16 -22.46
C LYS A 244 14.32 -13.20 -22.44
N ALA A 245 14.97 -12.12 -22.02
CA ALA A 245 16.44 -12.03 -21.97
C ALA A 245 16.88 -11.12 -20.81
N PRO A 246 18.07 -11.34 -20.23
CA PRO A 246 18.58 -10.45 -19.20
C PRO A 246 18.83 -9.05 -19.78
N LEU A 247 18.53 -8.03 -18.98
CA LEU A 247 18.79 -6.63 -19.29
C LEU A 247 19.63 -5.99 -18.20
N ALA A 248 20.30 -4.89 -18.53
CA ALA A 248 21.06 -4.12 -17.58
C ALA A 248 20.58 -2.67 -17.51
N ILE A 249 20.60 -2.10 -16.30
CA ILE A 249 20.41 -0.68 -16.03
C ILE A 249 21.71 -0.16 -15.41
N LEU A 250 22.34 0.80 -16.03
CA LEU A 250 23.51 1.51 -15.51
C LEU A 250 23.05 2.84 -14.95
N GLU A 251 23.21 3.06 -13.64
CA GLU A 251 23.18 4.40 -13.09
C GLU A 251 24.60 4.97 -13.09
N MET A 252 24.76 6.15 -13.68
CA MET A 252 26.03 6.82 -13.83
C MET A 252 25.90 8.30 -13.52
N GLY A 253 26.59 8.77 -12.48
CA GLY A 253 26.49 10.15 -12.06
C GLY A 253 27.54 10.57 -11.05
N ALA A 254 27.37 11.75 -10.50
CA ALA A 254 28.26 12.28 -9.46
C ALA A 254 28.18 11.48 -8.14
N HIS A 255 27.05 10.84 -7.85
CA HIS A 255 26.78 10.24 -6.55
C HIS A 255 26.62 8.73 -6.60
N GLU A 256 25.76 8.24 -7.48
CA GLU A 256 25.44 6.82 -7.62
C GLU A 256 26.06 6.26 -8.90
N ASN A 257 26.76 5.14 -8.78
CA ASN A 257 27.43 4.49 -9.90
C ASN A 257 27.41 2.98 -9.69
N TYR A 258 26.45 2.30 -10.33
CA TYR A 258 26.28 0.86 -10.23
C TYR A 258 25.62 0.29 -11.48
N LEU A 259 25.83 -0.99 -11.70
CA LEU A 259 25.17 -1.79 -12.71
C LEU A 259 24.14 -2.71 -12.04
N LEU A 260 22.89 -2.59 -12.44
CA LEU A 260 21.82 -3.51 -12.08
C LEU A 260 21.50 -4.40 -13.26
N ILE A 261 21.68 -5.72 -13.12
CA ILE A 261 21.28 -6.71 -14.13
C ILE A 261 20.03 -7.41 -13.64
N LEU A 262 19.03 -7.51 -14.49
CA LEU A 262 17.74 -8.11 -14.21
C LEU A 262 17.48 -9.27 -15.17
N LYS A 263 17.16 -10.44 -14.62
CA LYS A 263 16.59 -11.56 -15.35
C LYS A 263 15.53 -12.20 -14.49
N ASP A 264 14.34 -12.35 -15.04
CA ASP A 264 13.17 -12.75 -14.27
C ASP A 264 13.00 -11.84 -13.03
N GLU A 265 12.92 -12.37 -11.84
CA GLU A 265 12.85 -11.60 -10.60
C GLU A 265 14.22 -11.50 -9.86
N VAL A 266 15.30 -11.98 -10.48
CA VAL A 266 16.62 -12.06 -9.85
C VAL A 266 17.43 -10.81 -10.17
N PRO A 267 17.63 -9.88 -9.22
CA PRO A 267 18.49 -8.73 -9.41
C PRO A 267 19.96 -9.09 -9.11
N PHE A 268 20.87 -8.63 -9.93
CA PHE A 268 22.30 -8.59 -9.64
C PHE A 268 22.77 -7.15 -9.64
N VAL A 269 23.24 -6.67 -8.49
CA VAL A 269 23.72 -5.30 -8.31
C VAL A 269 25.23 -5.35 -8.13
N SER A 270 25.95 -4.52 -8.86
CA SER A 270 27.39 -4.39 -8.77
C SER A 270 27.79 -2.91 -8.83
N ASP A 271 28.57 -2.49 -7.85
CA ASP A 271 29.11 -1.15 -7.83
C ASP A 271 30.12 -0.93 -8.96
N ILE A 272 30.13 0.28 -9.51
CA ILE A 272 31.13 0.76 -10.45
C ILE A 272 32.04 1.74 -9.70
N PHE A 273 33.30 1.41 -9.63
CA PHE A 273 34.28 2.28 -8.98
C PHE A 273 34.52 3.54 -9.82
N VAL A 274 34.35 4.70 -9.20
CA VAL A 274 34.53 6.01 -9.83
C VAL A 274 35.40 6.88 -8.93
N SER A 275 36.46 7.43 -9.51
CA SER A 275 37.36 8.34 -8.79
C SER A 275 36.65 9.65 -8.44
N SER A 276 37.10 10.34 -7.38
CA SER A 276 36.54 11.65 -6.98
C SER A 276 36.57 12.67 -8.12
N LYS A 277 37.64 12.67 -8.92
CA LYS A 277 37.77 13.54 -10.09
C LYS A 277 36.74 13.21 -11.18
N ASP A 278 36.48 11.94 -11.42
CA ASP A 278 35.49 11.51 -12.40
C ASP A 278 34.07 11.85 -11.92
N LYS A 279 33.76 11.68 -10.61
CA LYS A 279 32.50 12.11 -10.00
C LYS A 279 32.24 13.60 -10.18
N GLU A 280 33.27 14.42 -9.97
CA GLU A 280 33.19 15.88 -10.18
C GLU A 280 32.90 16.20 -11.66
N THR A 281 33.62 15.53 -12.59
CA THR A 281 33.41 15.69 -14.04
C THR A 281 31.99 15.29 -14.44
N LEU A 282 31.45 14.21 -13.89
CA LEU A 282 30.07 13.75 -14.16
C LEU A 282 28.99 14.66 -13.58
N GLY A 283 29.32 15.38 -12.49
CA GLY A 283 28.42 16.31 -11.82
C GLY A 283 28.35 17.72 -12.43
N THR A 284 29.22 18.03 -13.38
CA THR A 284 29.33 19.36 -13.98
C THR A 284 29.06 19.30 -15.50
N ASP A 285 28.60 20.41 -16.04
CA ASP A 285 28.38 20.56 -17.49
C ASP A 285 29.70 20.79 -18.22
N HIS A 286 30.60 19.82 -18.13
CA HIS A 286 31.89 19.89 -18.81
C HIS A 286 31.76 19.51 -20.29
N LYS A 287 32.22 20.41 -21.17
CA LYS A 287 32.30 20.19 -22.60
C LYS A 287 33.59 19.44 -23.05
N ASP A 288 34.42 18.98 -22.11
CA ASP A 288 35.65 18.26 -22.45
C ASP A 288 35.36 16.79 -22.82
N GLN A 289 35.13 16.58 -24.08
CA GLN A 289 34.87 15.23 -24.66
C GLN A 289 36.00 14.20 -24.37
N LYS A 290 37.25 14.65 -24.17
CA LYS A 290 38.36 13.70 -23.88
C LYS A 290 38.23 13.13 -22.48
N SER A 291 37.90 13.97 -21.48
CA SER A 291 37.68 13.55 -20.09
C SER A 291 36.47 12.61 -20.00
N ILE A 292 35.37 12.94 -20.65
CA ILE A 292 34.18 12.07 -20.71
C ILE A 292 34.51 10.74 -21.39
N SER A 293 35.22 10.72 -22.51
CA SER A 293 35.63 9.49 -23.19
C SER A 293 36.46 8.57 -22.27
N ALA A 294 37.43 9.13 -21.54
CA ALA A 294 38.25 8.37 -20.62
C ALA A 294 37.46 7.77 -19.45
N ILE A 295 36.45 8.49 -18.95
CA ILE A 295 35.52 7.99 -17.93
C ILE A 295 34.72 6.81 -18.52
N ILE A 296 34.15 6.98 -19.70
CA ILE A 296 33.36 5.94 -20.38
C ILE A 296 34.20 4.68 -20.62
N ASP A 297 35.49 4.82 -20.98
CA ASP A 297 36.37 3.66 -21.16
C ASP A 297 36.55 2.86 -19.86
N ARG A 298 36.70 3.53 -18.71
CA ARG A 298 36.78 2.89 -17.39
C ARG A 298 35.48 2.21 -17.01
N PHE A 299 34.35 2.87 -17.25
CA PHE A 299 33.03 2.28 -17.01
C PHE A 299 32.80 1.05 -17.89
N ALA A 300 33.08 1.15 -19.21
CA ALA A 300 32.90 0.06 -20.16
C ALA A 300 33.70 -1.19 -19.78
N MET A 301 34.91 -1.02 -19.26
CA MET A 301 35.74 -2.12 -18.76
C MET A 301 35.08 -2.81 -17.58
N GLN A 302 34.63 -2.05 -16.57
CA GLN A 302 34.00 -2.60 -15.38
C GLN A 302 32.64 -3.25 -15.72
N ILE A 303 31.83 -2.61 -16.57
CA ILE A 303 30.56 -3.18 -17.06
C ILE A 303 30.82 -4.54 -17.73
N LYS A 304 31.82 -4.64 -18.63
CA LYS A 304 32.16 -5.90 -19.28
C LYS A 304 32.54 -6.98 -18.27
N GLN A 305 33.38 -6.66 -17.28
CA GLN A 305 33.75 -7.59 -16.21
C GLN A 305 32.51 -8.06 -15.40
N ASN A 306 31.60 -7.14 -15.07
CA ASN A 306 30.38 -7.47 -14.35
C ASN A 306 29.44 -8.35 -15.18
N LEU A 307 29.28 -8.08 -16.48
CA LEU A 307 28.48 -8.90 -17.38
C LEU A 307 29.05 -10.31 -17.54
N ASP A 308 30.38 -10.44 -17.67
CA ASP A 308 31.08 -11.73 -17.76
C ASP A 308 30.93 -12.51 -16.44
N SER A 309 31.09 -11.86 -15.30
CA SER A 309 30.86 -12.43 -13.96
C SER A 309 29.42 -12.91 -13.76
N TYR A 310 28.45 -12.09 -14.17
CA TYR A 310 27.05 -12.44 -14.12
C TYR A 310 26.74 -13.67 -14.97
N SER A 311 27.18 -13.68 -16.24
CA SER A 311 26.93 -14.78 -17.17
C SER A 311 27.56 -16.09 -16.68
N SER A 312 28.75 -16.02 -16.09
CA SER A 312 29.46 -17.18 -15.53
C SER A 312 28.75 -17.73 -14.30
N ARG A 313 28.30 -16.84 -13.39
CA ARG A 313 27.65 -17.22 -12.13
C ARG A 313 26.26 -17.82 -12.34
N PHE A 314 25.46 -17.22 -13.20
CA PHE A 314 24.05 -17.61 -13.39
C PHE A 314 23.84 -18.50 -14.61
N LYS A 315 24.89 -18.85 -15.37
CA LYS A 315 24.81 -19.61 -16.64
C LYS A 315 23.72 -19.03 -17.56
N SER A 316 23.64 -17.71 -17.58
CA SER A 316 22.59 -16.96 -18.25
C SER A 316 22.97 -16.60 -19.69
N GLU A 317 21.96 -16.30 -20.49
CA GLU A 317 22.12 -15.67 -21.79
C GLU A 317 22.84 -14.32 -21.65
N LYS A 318 23.44 -13.84 -22.73
CA LYS A 318 24.09 -12.53 -22.73
C LYS A 318 23.06 -11.42 -22.61
N VAL A 319 23.40 -10.38 -21.84
CA VAL A 319 22.64 -9.15 -21.77
C VAL A 319 22.60 -8.48 -23.14
N GLN A 320 21.39 -8.20 -23.62
CA GLN A 320 21.20 -7.61 -24.96
C GLN A 320 20.89 -6.11 -24.92
N ASN A 321 20.36 -5.63 -23.78
CA ASN A 321 19.93 -4.24 -23.61
C ASN A 321 20.61 -3.62 -22.40
N LEU A 322 21.19 -2.42 -22.58
CA LEU A 322 21.73 -1.59 -21.52
C LEU A 322 20.98 -0.26 -21.49
N PHE A 323 20.29 -0.01 -20.41
CA PHE A 323 19.60 1.25 -20.15
C PHE A 323 20.47 2.15 -19.28
N ILE A 324 20.62 3.41 -19.68
CA ILE A 324 21.43 4.38 -18.95
C ILE A 324 20.50 5.35 -18.21
N VAL A 325 20.77 5.51 -16.93
CA VAL A 325 20.17 6.52 -16.06
C VAL A 325 21.27 7.44 -15.58
N SER A 326 21.10 8.73 -15.75
CA SER A 326 22.09 9.72 -15.32
C SER A 326 21.44 11.05 -14.98
N ASN A 327 22.01 11.75 -13.99
CA ASN A 327 21.69 13.15 -13.72
C ASN A 327 22.52 14.12 -14.57
N SER A 328 23.44 13.61 -15.40
CA SER A 328 24.25 14.43 -16.28
C SER A 328 23.41 15.04 -17.41
N PRO A 329 23.58 16.32 -17.74
CA PRO A 329 22.93 16.93 -18.90
C PRO A 329 23.38 16.29 -20.22
N ASN A 330 24.57 15.67 -20.26
CA ASN A 330 25.17 15.04 -21.43
C ASN A 330 24.82 13.55 -21.59
N VAL A 331 23.70 13.09 -21.01
CA VAL A 331 23.30 11.67 -21.02
C VAL A 331 23.23 11.07 -22.43
N ASN A 332 22.78 11.82 -23.42
CA ASN A 332 22.69 11.36 -24.82
C ASN A 332 24.05 11.14 -25.46
N GLU A 333 25.03 12.01 -25.17
CA GLU A 333 26.41 11.86 -25.62
C GLU A 333 27.09 10.64 -24.96
N ILE A 334 26.88 10.49 -23.65
CA ILE A 334 27.34 9.34 -22.88
C ILE A 334 26.76 8.05 -23.48
N THR A 335 25.45 8.00 -23.75
CA THR A 335 24.78 6.85 -24.34
C THR A 335 25.33 6.52 -25.73
N THR A 336 25.54 7.53 -26.55
CA THR A 336 26.17 7.37 -27.89
C THR A 336 27.60 6.81 -27.80
N ALA A 337 28.35 7.26 -26.80
CA ALA A 337 29.72 6.77 -26.61
C ALA A 337 29.74 5.32 -26.11
N PHE A 338 28.83 4.92 -25.22
CA PHE A 338 28.67 3.51 -24.83
C PHE A 338 28.19 2.63 -25.99
N SER A 339 27.28 3.10 -26.84
CA SER A 339 26.85 2.36 -28.04
C SER A 339 28.00 2.02 -28.97
N LYS A 340 29.01 2.90 -29.09
CA LYS A 340 30.23 2.63 -29.86
C LYS A 340 31.12 1.55 -29.22
N LYS A 341 31.07 1.40 -27.88
CA LYS A 341 31.87 0.41 -27.13
C LYS A 341 31.21 -0.97 -27.09
N PHE A 342 29.89 -1.00 -27.02
CA PHE A 342 29.08 -2.22 -26.91
C PHE A 342 28.30 -2.48 -28.21
N LYS A 343 28.99 -2.99 -29.24
CA LYS A 343 28.39 -3.21 -30.57
C LYS A 343 27.34 -4.31 -30.60
N ASP A 344 27.44 -5.27 -29.67
CA ASP A 344 26.55 -6.45 -29.58
C ASP A 344 25.37 -6.22 -28.62
N MET A 345 25.20 -5.01 -28.09
CA MET A 345 24.20 -4.66 -27.11
C MET A 345 23.51 -3.34 -27.47
N ALA A 346 22.20 -3.28 -27.41
CA ALA A 346 21.45 -2.04 -27.59
C ALA A 346 21.62 -1.15 -26.36
N VAL A 347 22.13 0.07 -26.53
CA VAL A 347 22.34 1.04 -25.46
C VAL A 347 21.36 2.19 -25.65
N MET A 348 20.57 2.46 -24.61
CA MET A 348 19.47 3.43 -24.65
C MET A 348 19.39 4.23 -23.35
N VAL A 349 18.88 5.46 -23.42
CA VAL A 349 18.52 6.23 -22.21
C VAL A 349 17.22 5.67 -21.66
N LEU A 350 17.14 5.47 -20.35
CA LEU A 350 15.90 5.09 -19.69
C LEU A 350 15.08 6.36 -19.37
N ASP A 351 14.07 6.62 -20.17
CA ASP A 351 13.07 7.65 -19.88
C ASP A 351 11.85 6.99 -19.21
N PRO A 352 11.55 7.28 -17.93
CA PRO A 352 10.45 6.65 -17.23
C PRO A 352 9.08 7.08 -17.76
N PHE A 353 8.98 8.22 -18.43
CA PHE A 353 7.71 8.80 -18.87
C PHE A 353 7.25 8.32 -20.24
N ASN A 354 8.12 7.64 -21.01
CA ASN A 354 7.79 7.16 -22.37
C ASN A 354 6.56 6.23 -22.45
N SER A 355 6.16 5.64 -21.32
CA SER A 355 5.01 4.72 -21.23
C SER A 355 3.92 5.21 -20.30
N MET A 356 4.00 6.45 -19.87
CA MET A 356 3.03 7.05 -18.96
C MET A 356 2.23 8.12 -19.67
N VAL A 357 1.00 8.32 -19.25
CA VAL A 357 0.21 9.47 -19.66
C VAL A 357 0.74 10.70 -18.93
N VAL A 358 1.29 11.66 -19.67
CA VAL A 358 1.83 12.91 -19.12
C VAL A 358 0.91 14.06 -19.51
N PRO A 359 0.28 14.76 -18.54
CA PRO A 359 -0.51 15.95 -18.82
C PRO A 359 0.33 17.05 -19.49
N GLN A 360 -0.27 17.82 -20.40
CA GLN A 360 0.42 18.83 -21.21
C GLN A 360 1.26 19.81 -20.37
N GLN A 361 0.74 20.27 -19.24
CA GLN A 361 1.45 21.20 -18.34
C GLN A 361 2.74 20.61 -17.72
N ILE A 362 2.77 19.30 -17.48
CA ILE A 362 3.95 18.58 -16.97
C ILE A 362 4.90 18.30 -18.13
N LYS A 363 4.36 17.93 -19.29
CA LYS A 363 5.14 17.66 -20.49
C LYS A 363 5.96 18.89 -20.91
N GLU A 364 5.39 20.06 -20.91
CA GLU A 364 6.10 21.33 -21.21
C GLU A 364 7.29 21.57 -20.26
N LYS A 365 7.16 21.18 -19.00
CA LYS A 365 8.27 21.28 -18.02
C LYS A 365 9.36 20.24 -18.30
N LEU A 366 8.97 19.01 -18.63
CA LEU A 366 9.90 17.92 -18.96
C LEU A 366 10.62 18.19 -20.28
N ASP A 367 9.93 18.74 -21.29
CA ASP A 367 10.54 19.10 -22.58
C ASP A 367 11.57 20.26 -22.44
N ALA A 368 11.41 21.12 -21.43
CA ALA A 368 12.39 22.14 -21.08
C ALA A 368 13.64 21.56 -20.41
N GLU A 369 13.56 20.36 -19.82
CA GLU A 369 14.68 19.64 -19.24
C GLU A 369 15.27 18.68 -20.30
N SER A 370 16.55 18.75 -20.55
CA SER A 370 17.23 17.94 -21.57
C SER A 370 17.34 16.47 -21.19
N ASN A 371 16.98 16.07 -19.94
CA ASN A 371 17.29 14.75 -19.41
C ASN A 371 16.20 14.18 -18.48
N ASN A 372 15.21 13.49 -19.06
CA ASN A 372 14.14 12.83 -18.32
C ASN A 372 14.63 11.61 -17.50
N SER A 373 15.76 11.00 -17.85
CA SER A 373 16.26 9.83 -17.14
C SER A 373 16.58 10.13 -15.67
N SER A 374 16.84 11.38 -15.36
CA SER A 374 17.06 11.85 -13.99
C SER A 374 15.86 11.67 -13.06
N TYR A 375 14.66 11.48 -13.61
CA TYR A 375 13.41 11.24 -12.86
C TYR A 375 13.10 9.75 -12.68
N THR A 376 13.94 8.83 -13.17
CA THR A 376 13.64 7.40 -13.12
C THR A 376 13.43 6.89 -11.70
N ALA A 377 14.30 7.28 -10.75
CA ALA A 377 14.16 6.86 -9.35
C ALA A 377 12.86 7.37 -8.73
N VAL A 378 12.56 8.66 -8.87
CA VAL A 378 11.35 9.25 -8.28
C VAL A 378 10.07 8.69 -8.93
N ALA A 379 10.08 8.40 -10.22
CA ALA A 379 8.96 7.75 -10.91
C ALA A 379 8.71 6.34 -10.34
N GLY A 380 9.78 5.55 -10.19
CA GLY A 380 9.66 4.21 -9.60
C GLY A 380 9.23 4.23 -8.12
N LEU A 381 9.66 5.22 -7.35
CA LEU A 381 9.17 5.41 -5.97
C LEU A 381 7.69 5.79 -5.93
N ALA A 382 7.22 6.60 -6.87
CA ALA A 382 5.81 6.99 -6.94
C ALA A 382 4.86 5.85 -7.34
N THR A 383 5.38 4.74 -7.88
CA THR A 383 4.58 3.54 -8.11
C THR A 383 4.35 2.71 -6.85
N ARG A 384 5.07 2.99 -5.77
CA ARG A 384 5.07 2.18 -4.54
C ARG A 384 3.76 2.32 -3.78
N LYS A 385 3.45 1.28 -3.00
CA LYS A 385 2.24 1.21 -2.17
C LYS A 385 2.60 0.58 -0.83
N LEU A 386 1.83 0.88 0.22
CA LEU A 386 1.97 0.21 1.52
C LEU A 386 1.54 -1.26 1.43
N ASP A 387 0.59 -1.52 0.55
CA ASP A 387 0.09 -2.88 0.28
C ASP A 387 -0.38 -3.61 1.54
N ILE A 388 -1.42 -3.07 2.14
CA ILE A 388 -1.95 -3.57 3.42
C ILE A 388 -2.42 -5.03 3.38
N PHE A 389 -2.69 -5.59 2.20
CA PHE A 389 -3.14 -6.98 2.01
C PHE A 389 -2.12 -7.91 1.33
N GLY A 390 -0.97 -7.42 0.86
CA GLY A 390 0.05 -8.23 0.20
C GLY A 390 -0.24 -8.57 -1.27
N TYR A 391 -0.93 -7.70 -2.00
CA TYR A 391 -1.30 -7.91 -3.40
C TYR A 391 -0.67 -6.92 -4.37
N TYR A 392 0.25 -6.10 -3.88
CA TYR A 392 0.86 -5.02 -4.64
C TYR A 392 1.43 -5.48 -5.98
N GLN A 393 2.30 -6.48 -5.96
CA GLN A 393 2.90 -7.02 -7.18
C GLN A 393 1.86 -7.57 -8.15
N LYS A 394 0.82 -8.24 -7.63
CA LYS A 394 -0.27 -8.78 -8.45
C LYS A 394 -1.06 -7.69 -9.17
N VAL A 395 -1.27 -6.54 -8.52
CA VAL A 395 -2.08 -5.43 -9.05
C VAL A 395 -1.25 -4.47 -9.90
N THR A 396 -0.04 -4.13 -9.45
CA THR A 396 0.81 -3.13 -10.10
C THR A 396 1.84 -3.75 -11.04
N GLY A 397 2.20 -5.01 -10.79
CA GLY A 397 3.24 -5.71 -11.52
C GLY A 397 4.66 -5.35 -11.10
N VAL A 398 4.85 -4.56 -10.05
CA VAL A 398 6.17 -4.16 -9.55
C VAL A 398 6.48 -4.82 -8.20
N ASN A 399 7.78 -4.96 -7.88
CA ASN A 399 8.21 -5.58 -6.63
C ASN A 399 8.05 -4.65 -5.43
N ASN A 400 7.77 -5.24 -4.26
CA ASN A 400 7.47 -4.51 -3.04
C ASN A 400 8.56 -4.71 -1.98
N ILE A 401 9.74 -4.09 -2.19
CA ILE A 401 10.80 -4.05 -1.18
C ILE A 401 10.53 -2.90 -0.22
N ASN A 402 10.58 -3.15 1.08
CA ASN A 402 10.37 -2.11 2.08
C ASN A 402 11.25 -2.37 3.31
N LEU A 403 12.20 -1.47 3.55
CA LEU A 403 13.14 -1.49 4.68
C LEU A 403 12.65 -0.68 5.89
N LEU A 404 11.38 -0.26 5.92
CA LEU A 404 10.85 0.43 7.10
C LEU A 404 10.87 -0.49 8.32
N PRO A 405 11.43 -0.04 9.44
CA PRO A 405 11.27 -0.72 10.72
C PRO A 405 9.78 -0.83 11.07
N ASN A 406 9.37 -1.95 11.68
CA ASN A 406 7.97 -2.18 12.08
C ASN A 406 6.93 -2.05 10.93
N ARG A 407 7.34 -2.31 9.67
CA ARG A 407 6.44 -2.25 8.50
C ARG A 407 5.19 -3.13 8.67
N GLU A 408 5.34 -4.29 9.28
CA GLU A 408 4.22 -5.21 9.53
C GLU A 408 3.22 -4.65 10.56
N GLY A 409 3.71 -3.96 11.59
CA GLY A 409 2.84 -3.27 12.56
C GLY A 409 2.04 -2.14 11.90
N VAL A 410 2.69 -1.33 11.06
CA VAL A 410 2.03 -0.26 10.30
C VAL A 410 0.99 -0.85 9.33
N ARG A 411 1.36 -1.89 8.58
CA ARG A 411 0.46 -2.61 7.67
C ARG A 411 -0.77 -3.17 8.41
N LYS A 412 -0.56 -3.85 9.53
CA LYS A 412 -1.64 -4.41 10.36
C LYS A 412 -2.58 -3.31 10.88
N SER A 413 -2.05 -2.21 11.38
CA SER A 413 -2.84 -1.06 11.85
C SER A 413 -3.68 -0.45 10.73
N GLN A 414 -3.11 -0.20 9.57
CA GLN A 414 -3.82 0.36 8.42
C GLN A 414 -4.86 -0.61 7.86
N ARG A 415 -4.54 -1.92 7.81
CA ARG A 415 -5.50 -2.96 7.44
C ARG A 415 -6.72 -2.97 8.35
N THR A 416 -6.52 -2.87 9.66
CA THR A 416 -7.63 -2.81 10.62
C THR A 416 -8.50 -1.56 10.39
N LYS A 417 -7.89 -0.40 10.19
CA LYS A 417 -8.61 0.85 9.89
C LYS A 417 -9.42 0.74 8.59
N PHE A 418 -8.82 0.19 7.54
CA PHE A 418 -9.49 -0.01 6.25
C PHE A 418 -10.69 -0.94 6.38
N ILE A 419 -10.52 -2.10 7.03
CA ILE A 419 -11.59 -3.09 7.23
C ILE A 419 -12.71 -2.49 8.09
N SER A 420 -12.38 -1.77 9.18
CA SER A 420 -13.40 -1.14 10.04
C SER A 420 -14.17 -0.05 9.31
N GLY A 421 -13.49 0.78 8.50
CA GLY A 421 -14.14 1.78 7.65
C GLY A 421 -15.08 1.16 6.62
N PHE A 422 -14.63 0.11 5.94
CA PHE A 422 -15.44 -0.62 4.97
C PHE A 422 -16.64 -1.32 5.63
N ALA A 423 -16.46 -1.94 6.80
CA ALA A 423 -17.53 -2.57 7.55
C ALA A 423 -18.61 -1.56 7.94
N LEU A 424 -18.22 -0.36 8.37
CA LEU A 424 -19.16 0.72 8.70
C LEU A 424 -19.99 1.14 7.49
N VAL A 425 -19.35 1.34 6.34
CA VAL A 425 -20.05 1.67 5.07
C VAL A 425 -21.00 0.55 4.66
N ALA A 426 -20.59 -0.72 4.80
CA ALA A 426 -21.44 -1.88 4.50
C ALA A 426 -22.67 -1.93 5.40
N VAL A 427 -22.52 -1.66 6.71
CA VAL A 427 -23.65 -1.60 7.65
C VAL A 427 -24.63 -0.50 7.27
N ILE A 428 -24.12 0.70 6.94
CA ILE A 428 -24.97 1.81 6.48
C ILE A 428 -25.73 1.43 5.19
N ALA A 429 -25.05 0.81 4.25
CA ALA A 429 -25.68 0.35 3.00
C ALA A 429 -26.78 -0.68 3.26
N ILE A 430 -26.55 -1.64 4.15
CA ILE A 430 -27.56 -2.63 4.54
C ILE A 430 -28.77 -1.95 5.20
N LEU A 431 -28.54 -0.96 6.07
CA LEU A 431 -29.63 -0.20 6.70
C LEU A 431 -30.45 0.58 5.66
N ILE A 432 -29.81 1.21 4.69
CA ILE A 432 -30.49 1.92 3.59
C ILE A 432 -31.30 0.95 2.74
N ILE A 433 -30.74 -0.19 2.37
CA ILE A 433 -31.44 -1.23 1.58
C ILE A 433 -32.63 -1.78 2.36
N SER A 434 -32.45 -2.12 3.64
CA SER A 434 -33.52 -2.65 4.46
C SER A 434 -34.66 -1.64 4.66
N SER A 435 -34.33 -0.37 4.91
CA SER A 435 -35.34 0.69 5.02
C SER A 435 -36.07 0.94 3.69
N SER A 436 -35.36 0.86 2.55
CA SER A 436 -35.95 0.97 1.22
C SER A 436 -36.90 -0.20 0.90
N LEU A 437 -36.53 -1.43 1.28
CA LEU A 437 -37.38 -2.63 1.12
C LEU A 437 -38.64 -2.55 2.01
N ILE A 438 -38.49 -2.08 3.25
CA ILE A 438 -39.63 -1.86 4.16
C ILE A 438 -40.55 -0.78 3.56
N GLY A 439 -39.98 0.34 3.10
CA GLY A 439 -40.73 1.40 2.43
C GLY A 439 -41.45 0.90 1.16
N TYR A 440 -40.77 0.15 0.31
CA TYR A 440 -41.37 -0.44 -0.88
C TYR A 440 -42.51 -1.40 -0.53
N ASN A 441 -42.33 -2.30 0.44
CA ASN A 441 -43.38 -3.20 0.91
C ASN A 441 -44.58 -2.45 1.53
N TYR A 442 -44.30 -1.36 2.23
CA TYR A 442 -45.38 -0.51 2.80
C TYR A 442 -46.18 0.18 1.67
N PHE A 443 -45.49 0.77 0.67
CA PHE A 443 -46.14 1.41 -0.47
C PHE A 443 -46.88 0.44 -1.39
N SER A 444 -46.30 -0.74 -1.66
CA SER A 444 -46.95 -1.75 -2.50
C SER A 444 -48.24 -2.31 -1.83
N LYS A 445 -48.18 -2.60 -0.54
CA LYS A 445 -49.37 -3.01 0.22
C LYS A 445 -50.41 -1.89 0.37
N SER A 446 -49.96 -0.64 0.44
CA SER A 446 -50.88 0.53 0.50
C SER A 446 -51.57 0.75 -0.86
N SER A 447 -50.95 0.39 -1.98
CA SER A 447 -51.55 0.51 -3.31
C SER A 447 -52.52 -0.65 -3.66
N GLU A 448 -52.33 -1.83 -3.07
CA GLU A 448 -53.26 -2.96 -3.20
C GLU A 448 -54.52 -2.81 -2.36
N ASN A 449 -54.44 -2.12 -1.24
CA ASN A 449 -55.56 -1.95 -0.30
C ASN A 449 -56.48 -0.74 -0.58
N THR A 450 -56.41 -0.14 -1.77
CA THR A 450 -57.36 0.92 -2.15
C THR A 450 -58.75 0.39 -2.53
N GLN A 451 -59.02 -0.92 -2.44
CA GLN A 451 -60.35 -1.50 -2.67
C GLN A 451 -61.05 -2.06 -1.42
N ASP A 452 -60.32 -2.24 -0.30
CA ASP A 452 -61.00 -2.59 0.95
C ASP A 452 -61.07 -1.33 1.83
N LEU A 453 -62.25 -0.78 1.98
CA LEU A 453 -62.61 0.20 3.00
C LEU A 453 -62.34 -0.43 4.39
N VAL A 454 -61.10 -0.31 4.86
CA VAL A 454 -60.76 -0.66 6.23
C VAL A 454 -61.60 0.24 7.13
N ASP A 455 -62.47 -0.38 7.89
CA ASP A 455 -63.36 0.29 8.81
C ASP A 455 -62.53 1.14 9.80
N TYR A 456 -62.51 2.46 9.59
CA TYR A 456 -61.77 3.40 10.42
C TYR A 456 -62.06 3.23 11.91
N SER A 457 -63.25 2.71 12.23
CA SER A 457 -63.67 2.42 13.62
C SER A 457 -62.84 1.32 14.28
N GLN A 458 -62.35 0.33 13.52
CA GLN A 458 -61.49 -0.72 14.09
C GLN A 458 -60.06 -0.22 14.34
N VAL A 459 -59.53 0.66 13.48
CA VAL A 459 -58.20 1.24 13.67
C VAL A 459 -58.21 2.22 14.84
N GLU A 460 -59.29 3.00 15.01
CA GLU A 460 -59.46 3.95 16.12
C GLU A 460 -59.62 3.21 17.45
N SER A 461 -60.36 2.07 17.47
CA SER A 461 -60.48 1.23 18.66
C SER A 461 -59.15 0.58 19.05
N GLN A 462 -58.34 0.10 18.10
CA GLN A 462 -57.01 -0.46 18.35
C GLN A 462 -56.02 0.60 18.84
N LEU A 463 -56.09 1.82 18.28
CA LEU A 463 -55.24 2.94 18.73
C LEU A 463 -55.57 3.36 20.15
N SER A 464 -56.88 3.42 20.50
CA SER A 464 -57.34 3.73 21.83
C SER A 464 -56.94 2.65 22.86
N GLU A 465 -56.99 1.35 22.45
CA GLU A 465 -56.54 0.25 23.31
C GLU A 465 -55.02 0.28 23.54
N LEU A 466 -54.23 0.60 22.51
CA LEU A 466 -52.76 0.76 22.62
C LEU A 466 -52.40 1.96 23.51
N GLN A 467 -53.13 3.07 23.37
CA GLN A 467 -52.93 4.24 24.23
C GLN A 467 -53.27 3.92 25.70
N LEU A 468 -54.31 3.13 25.93
CA LEU A 468 -54.67 2.69 27.27
C LEU A 468 -53.62 1.74 27.86
N LYS A 469 -53.05 0.83 27.05
CA LYS A 469 -51.93 -0.04 27.43
C LYS A 469 -50.67 0.77 27.74
N MET A 470 -50.34 1.75 26.90
CA MET A 470 -49.22 2.65 27.18
C MET A 470 -49.38 3.46 28.44
N MET A 471 -50.61 3.97 28.73
CA MET A 471 -50.91 4.65 29.99
C MET A 471 -50.76 3.73 31.20
N LYS A 472 -51.23 2.47 31.10
CA LYS A 472 -51.05 1.47 32.16
C LYS A 472 -49.59 1.18 32.43
N LEU A 473 -48.79 0.89 31.39
CA LEU A 473 -47.35 0.65 31.48
C LEU A 473 -46.58 1.86 32.03
N LYS A 474 -46.99 3.06 31.66
CA LYS A 474 -46.38 4.30 32.17
C LYS A 474 -46.68 4.52 33.65
N ASN A 475 -47.91 4.17 34.10
CA ASN A 475 -48.29 4.20 35.51
C ASN A 475 -47.59 3.09 36.31
N GLU A 476 -47.45 1.89 35.76
CA GLU A 476 -46.70 0.79 36.39
C GLU A 476 -45.21 1.15 36.54
N ASN A 477 -44.59 1.71 35.52
CA ASN A 477 -43.22 2.22 35.61
C ASN A 477 -43.08 3.36 36.65
N LYS A 478 -44.07 4.27 36.71
CA LYS A 478 -44.06 5.32 37.71
C LYS A 478 -44.17 4.75 39.14
N ASN A 479 -45.03 3.76 39.32
CA ASN A 479 -45.20 3.08 40.61
C ASN A 479 -43.95 2.26 40.99
N LEU A 480 -43.24 1.64 40.01
CA LEU A 480 -41.97 0.96 40.21
C LEU A 480 -40.85 1.94 40.61
N ILE A 481 -40.81 3.11 39.99
CA ILE A 481 -39.80 4.16 40.31
C ILE A 481 -40.09 4.75 41.70
N GLU A 482 -41.36 4.96 42.07
CA GLU A 482 -41.75 5.39 43.43
C GLU A 482 -41.45 4.31 44.48
N GLY A 483 -41.67 3.03 44.12
CA GLY A 483 -41.31 1.89 44.97
C GLY A 483 -39.79 1.76 45.19
N LEU A 484 -38.98 1.98 44.14
CA LEU A 484 -37.53 2.03 44.24
C LEU A 484 -37.03 3.20 45.11
N LYS A 485 -37.64 4.37 44.98
CA LYS A 485 -37.32 5.53 45.84
C LYS A 485 -37.69 5.29 47.31
N LEU A 486 -38.79 4.60 47.57
CA LEU A 486 -39.19 4.18 48.94
C LEU A 486 -38.24 3.12 49.49
N SER A 487 -37.75 2.19 48.68
CA SER A 487 -36.74 1.20 49.06
C SER A 487 -35.39 1.84 49.45
N GLU A 488 -34.99 2.90 48.75
CA GLU A 488 -33.75 3.63 49.04
C GLU A 488 -33.81 4.39 50.39
N THR A 489 -35.00 4.81 50.79
CA THR A 489 -35.23 5.47 52.11
C THR A 489 -35.47 4.48 53.27
N ALA A 490 -35.68 3.18 52.97
CA ALA A 490 -36.04 2.16 53.96
C ALA A 490 -34.86 1.38 54.55
N THR A 491 -33.61 1.70 54.16
CA THR A 491 -32.40 1.00 54.63
C THR A 491 -32.02 1.28 56.09
N THR A 492 -32.82 2.03 56.82
CA THR A 492 -32.54 2.37 58.22
C THR A 492 -33.47 1.77 59.29
N ASN A 493 -34.52 1.02 58.92
CA ASN A 493 -35.38 0.41 59.93
C ASN A 493 -36.14 -0.82 59.39
N GLN A 494 -35.97 -1.99 60.02
CA GLN A 494 -36.56 -3.27 59.58
C GLN A 494 -38.08 -3.26 59.52
N ASP A 495 -38.74 -2.50 60.36
CA ASP A 495 -40.20 -2.34 60.35
C ASP A 495 -40.76 -1.54 59.18
N THR A 496 -39.93 -0.71 58.57
CA THR A 496 -40.32 0.08 57.41
C THR A 496 -40.20 -0.73 56.10
N ALA A 497 -39.29 -1.67 56.02
CA ALA A 497 -39.11 -2.53 54.87
C ALA A 497 -40.32 -3.47 54.63
N ALA A 498 -40.86 -4.02 55.68
CA ALA A 498 -42.08 -4.87 55.62
C ALA A 498 -43.30 -4.09 55.13
N LYS A 499 -43.53 -2.86 55.63
CA LYS A 499 -44.60 -1.97 55.18
C LYS A 499 -44.46 -1.53 53.73
N VAL A 500 -43.25 -1.32 53.25
CA VAL A 500 -42.96 -0.96 51.85
C VAL A 500 -43.24 -2.13 50.91
N LEU A 501 -42.87 -3.36 51.28
CA LEU A 501 -43.17 -4.56 50.49
C LEU A 501 -44.70 -4.81 50.38
N VAL A 502 -45.46 -4.62 51.47
CA VAL A 502 -46.91 -4.74 51.43
C VAL A 502 -47.57 -3.65 50.57
N SER A 503 -47.13 -2.41 50.68
CA SER A 503 -47.61 -1.30 49.84
C SER A 503 -47.23 -1.48 48.35
N LEU A 504 -46.05 -2.08 48.03
CA LEU A 504 -45.65 -2.43 46.68
C LEU A 504 -46.51 -3.55 46.10
N ALA A 505 -46.85 -4.58 46.89
CA ALA A 505 -47.73 -5.67 46.48
C ALA A 505 -49.15 -5.20 46.21
N GLU A 506 -49.71 -4.30 47.04
CA GLU A 506 -51.03 -3.68 46.85
C GLU A 506 -51.05 -2.78 45.58
N LYS A 507 -50.03 -1.96 45.36
CA LYS A 507 -49.97 -1.07 44.20
C LYS A 507 -49.69 -1.79 42.87
N ALA A 508 -49.03 -2.92 42.90
CA ALA A 508 -48.76 -3.74 41.71
C ALA A 508 -49.91 -4.67 41.32
N GLY A 509 -50.97 -4.72 42.12
CA GLY A 509 -52.12 -5.58 41.84
C GLY A 509 -51.82 -7.07 41.83
N LEU A 510 -50.66 -7.47 42.39
CA LEU A 510 -50.23 -8.85 42.48
C LEU A 510 -50.71 -9.47 43.80
N ASN A 511 -51.61 -10.43 43.72
CA ASN A 511 -51.91 -11.34 44.81
C ASN A 511 -50.70 -12.28 45.03
N ILE A 512 -49.64 -11.77 45.62
CA ILE A 512 -48.54 -12.58 46.07
C ILE A 512 -48.81 -13.03 47.49
N ALA A 513 -49.10 -14.30 47.64
CA ALA A 513 -49.06 -14.93 48.95
C ALA A 513 -47.60 -14.94 49.41
N LEU A 514 -47.21 -14.11 50.34
CA LEU A 514 -45.94 -14.10 51.04
C LEU A 514 -45.80 -15.39 51.84
N ALA A 515 -45.35 -16.47 51.18
CA ALA A 515 -44.86 -17.63 51.86
C ALA A 515 -43.33 -17.44 52.07
N THR A 516 -43.00 -17.06 53.29
CA THR A 516 -41.70 -17.27 53.95
C THR A 516 -40.46 -16.79 53.18
N ILE A 517 -40.06 -15.55 53.38
CA ILE A 517 -38.67 -15.14 53.19
C ILE A 517 -37.96 -15.39 54.52
N ILE A 518 -37.20 -16.46 54.61
CA ILE A 518 -36.20 -16.71 55.66
C ILE A 518 -34.91 -16.01 55.22
N PHE A 519 -34.43 -15.12 56.06
CA PHE A 519 -33.06 -14.57 55.96
C PHE A 519 -32.03 -15.57 56.42
#